data_99f39c0b67773b8df6e2839e94311522
#
_entry.id   99f39c0b67773b8df6e2839e94311522
#
_cell.length_a   1.000
_cell.length_b   1.000
_cell.length_c   1.000
_cell.angle_alpha   90.00
_cell.angle_beta   90.00
_cell.angle_gamma   90.00
#
_symmetry.space_group_name_H-M   'P 1'
#
loop_
_entity.id
_entity.type
_entity.pdbx_description
1 polymer ?
#
loop_
_entity_poly.entity_id
_entity_poly.type
_entity_poly.pdbx_seq_one_letter_code
_entity_poly.pdbx_strand_id
1 'polypeptide(L)'
;MDKEHTCCVTGHRNIPADKIQYVQIQLRQELLQAIQSGYTHFISGFAAGVDLIFAGIVADLKREYPITLEAVIPYPGRMNTPDEVFQCLLKECDIVKVHTDRYSKGCYMVRNRYMIDCSALVIAVHDGRKSGGTAATIGYVNRKGCDLREVRL
;
A
#
# COMPACT_ATOMS: atom_id res chain seq x y z
N MET A 1 8.87 -13.66 -7.62
CA MET A 1 7.58 -13.01 -7.40
C MET A 1 7.05 -12.48 -8.71
N ASP A 2 5.77 -12.63 -8.94
CA ASP A 2 5.16 -12.33 -10.23
C ASP A 2 4.76 -10.86 -10.31
N LYS A 3 5.65 -10.04 -10.85
CA LYS A 3 5.43 -8.59 -10.99
C LYS A 3 4.14 -8.25 -11.76
N GLU A 4 3.84 -9.02 -12.81
CA GLU A 4 2.68 -8.74 -13.66
C GLU A 4 1.34 -8.89 -12.94
N HIS A 5 1.32 -9.62 -11.81
CA HIS A 5 0.12 -9.85 -11.02
C HIS A 5 0.27 -9.28 -9.61
N THR A 6 1.13 -8.29 -9.44
CA THR A 6 1.38 -7.61 -8.17
C THR A 6 0.87 -6.19 -8.20
N CYS A 7 0.15 -5.82 -7.14
CA CYS A 7 -0.43 -4.49 -6.95
C CYS A 7 0.07 -3.91 -5.62
N CYS A 8 0.41 -2.64 -5.60
CA CYS A 8 0.72 -1.95 -4.34
C CYS A 8 -0.13 -0.69 -4.19
N VAL A 9 -0.03 -0.07 -3.04
CA VAL A 9 -0.80 1.13 -2.67
C VAL A 9 0.12 2.27 -2.29
N THR A 10 -0.33 3.49 -2.53
CA THR A 10 0.22 4.70 -1.93
C THR A 10 -0.93 5.63 -1.54
N GLY A 11 -0.72 6.41 -0.49
CA GLY A 11 -1.76 7.34 -0.05
C GLY A 11 -1.34 8.12 1.18
N HIS A 12 -2.20 9.06 1.56
CA HIS A 12 -1.93 9.93 2.70
C HIS A 12 -2.03 9.20 4.03
N ARG A 13 -1.19 9.60 4.98
CA ARG A 13 -1.22 9.07 6.36
C ARG A 13 -2.39 9.62 7.16
N ASN A 14 -2.78 10.85 6.88
CA ASN A 14 -3.87 11.53 7.56
C ASN A 14 -5.06 11.65 6.63
N ILE A 15 -6.14 10.93 6.94
CA ILE A 15 -7.37 10.98 6.19
C ILE A 15 -8.41 11.67 7.06
N PRO A 16 -9.11 12.69 6.54
CA PRO A 16 -10.20 13.31 7.30
C PRO A 16 -11.22 12.26 7.76
N ALA A 17 -11.68 12.38 9.01
CA ALA A 17 -12.57 11.39 9.60
C ALA A 17 -13.84 11.15 8.78
N ASP A 18 -14.35 12.20 8.15
CA ASP A 18 -15.54 12.12 7.29
C ASP A 18 -15.28 11.46 5.93
N LYS A 19 -14.02 11.18 5.59
CA LYS A 19 -13.62 10.52 4.34
C LYS A 19 -13.23 9.06 4.51
N ILE A 20 -13.04 8.58 5.73
CA ILE A 20 -12.55 7.22 5.98
C ILE A 20 -13.46 6.18 5.35
N GLN A 21 -14.78 6.28 5.56
CA GLN A 21 -15.72 5.33 5.00
C GLN A 21 -15.68 5.34 3.47
N TYR A 22 -15.61 6.53 2.87
CA TYR A 22 -15.48 6.67 1.42
C TYR A 22 -14.23 5.96 0.91
N VAL A 23 -13.10 6.17 1.57
CA VAL A 23 -11.83 5.51 1.20
C VAL A 23 -11.95 4.00 1.30
N GLN A 24 -12.55 3.49 2.37
CA GLN A 24 -12.75 2.05 2.54
C GLN A 24 -13.58 1.45 1.41
N ILE A 25 -14.67 2.11 1.04
CA ILE A 25 -15.54 1.64 -0.04
C ILE A 25 -14.82 1.67 -1.38
N GLN A 26 -14.16 2.77 -1.70
CA GLN A 26 -13.48 2.94 -2.98
C GLN A 26 -12.28 1.99 -3.12
N LEU A 27 -11.48 1.83 -2.06
CA LEU A 27 -10.37 0.90 -2.08
C LEU A 27 -10.84 -0.54 -2.27
N ARG A 28 -11.93 -0.92 -1.59
CA ARG A 28 -12.47 -2.27 -1.75
C ARG A 28 -12.90 -2.52 -3.20
N GLN A 29 -13.56 -1.56 -3.83
CA GLN A 29 -13.95 -1.66 -5.24
C GLN A 29 -12.73 -1.80 -6.15
N GLU A 30 -11.69 -1.01 -5.94
CA GLU A 30 -10.47 -1.08 -6.73
C GLU A 30 -9.76 -2.42 -6.54
N LEU A 31 -9.71 -2.93 -5.30
CA LEU A 31 -9.10 -4.22 -5.01
C LEU A 31 -9.87 -5.37 -5.65
N LEU A 32 -11.20 -5.36 -5.56
CA LEU A 32 -12.01 -6.38 -6.22
C LEU A 32 -11.81 -6.37 -7.73
N GLN A 33 -11.74 -5.19 -8.33
CA GLN A 33 -11.47 -5.06 -9.76
C GLN A 33 -10.08 -5.61 -10.11
N ALA A 34 -9.08 -5.33 -9.30
CA ALA A 34 -7.73 -5.86 -9.50
C ALA A 34 -7.72 -7.39 -9.43
N ILE A 35 -8.40 -7.97 -8.44
CA ILE A 35 -8.50 -9.43 -8.30
C ILE A 35 -9.18 -10.03 -9.53
N GLN A 36 -10.26 -9.45 -10.01
CA GLN A 36 -10.93 -9.90 -11.21
C GLN A 36 -10.07 -9.81 -12.46
N SER A 37 -9.13 -8.86 -12.48
CA SER A 37 -8.17 -8.70 -13.58
C SER A 37 -6.94 -9.61 -13.47
N GLY A 38 -6.88 -10.46 -12.45
CA GLY A 38 -5.83 -11.45 -12.29
C GLY A 38 -4.72 -11.10 -11.32
N TYR A 39 -4.83 -9.97 -10.61
CA TYR A 39 -3.84 -9.62 -9.59
C TYR A 39 -3.99 -10.53 -8.37
N THR A 40 -2.87 -11.06 -7.87
CA THR A 40 -2.89 -12.07 -6.81
C THR A 40 -2.02 -11.71 -5.61
N HIS A 41 -1.13 -10.73 -5.75
CA HIS A 41 -0.22 -10.33 -4.69
C HIS A 41 -0.34 -8.82 -4.42
N PHE A 42 -0.52 -8.45 -3.16
CA PHE A 42 -0.81 -7.07 -2.77
C PHE A 42 0.18 -6.61 -1.73
N ILE A 43 0.80 -5.46 -1.97
CA ILE A 43 1.89 -4.92 -1.14
C ILE A 43 1.46 -3.61 -0.48
N SER A 44 1.65 -3.52 0.83
CA SER A 44 1.40 -2.30 1.61
C SER A 44 2.67 -1.89 2.36
N GLY A 45 2.90 -0.59 2.43
CA GLY A 45 4.00 -0.03 3.21
C GLY A 45 3.71 0.07 4.71
N PHE A 46 2.49 -0.25 5.13
CA PHE A 46 2.07 -0.27 6.55
C PHE A 46 2.25 1.08 7.27
N ALA A 47 2.27 2.19 6.53
CA ALA A 47 2.16 3.50 7.15
C ALA A 47 0.73 3.71 7.64
N ALA A 48 0.55 4.63 8.58
CA ALA A 48 -0.78 5.00 9.05
C ALA A 48 -1.66 5.48 7.88
N GLY A 49 -2.96 5.41 8.03
CA GLY A 49 -3.91 5.89 7.03
C GLY A 49 -4.14 4.89 5.91
N VAL A 50 -3.95 5.32 4.67
CA VAL A 50 -4.30 4.55 3.48
C VAL A 50 -3.64 3.17 3.46
N ASP A 51 -2.36 3.09 3.80
CA ASP A 51 -1.62 1.82 3.75
C ASP A 51 -2.26 0.76 4.67
N LEU A 52 -2.64 1.12 5.89
CA LEU A 52 -3.26 0.19 6.82
C LEU A 52 -4.71 -0.13 6.43
N ILE A 53 -5.45 0.83 5.89
CA ILE A 53 -6.80 0.56 5.38
C ILE A 53 -6.73 -0.46 4.26
N PHE A 54 -5.81 -0.28 3.32
CA PHE A 54 -5.59 -1.21 2.22
C PHE A 54 -5.24 -2.61 2.75
N ALA A 55 -4.29 -2.70 3.68
CA ALA A 55 -3.89 -3.98 4.25
C ALA A 55 -5.06 -4.70 4.93
N GLY A 56 -5.90 -3.96 5.64
CA GLY A 56 -7.08 -4.52 6.30
C GLY A 56 -8.08 -5.10 5.30
N ILE A 57 -8.31 -4.41 4.18
CA ILE A 57 -9.21 -4.90 3.14
C ILE A 57 -8.64 -6.15 2.47
N VAL A 58 -7.34 -6.15 2.15
CA VAL A 58 -6.70 -7.33 1.56
C VAL A 58 -6.77 -8.52 2.51
N ALA A 59 -6.50 -8.31 3.80
CA ALA A 59 -6.60 -9.37 4.80
C ALA A 59 -8.00 -9.97 4.86
N ASP A 60 -9.03 -9.13 4.76
CA ASP A 60 -10.42 -9.58 4.69
C ASP A 60 -10.71 -10.38 3.42
N LEU A 61 -10.28 -9.87 2.26
CA LEU A 61 -10.51 -10.51 0.98
C LEU A 61 -9.74 -11.83 0.83
N LYS A 62 -8.66 -12.03 1.55
CA LYS A 62 -7.93 -13.32 1.56
C LYS A 62 -8.81 -14.50 1.97
N ARG A 63 -9.87 -14.24 2.73
CA ARG A 63 -10.80 -15.28 3.16
C ARG A 63 -11.63 -15.84 2.01
N GLU A 64 -11.81 -15.05 0.95
CA GLU A 64 -12.67 -15.40 -0.18
C GLU A 64 -11.89 -15.65 -1.47
N TYR A 65 -10.68 -15.09 -1.59
CA TYR A 65 -9.89 -15.12 -2.82
C TYR A 65 -8.49 -15.66 -2.56
N PRO A 66 -7.87 -16.36 -3.53
CA PRO A 66 -6.51 -16.90 -3.39
C PRO A 66 -5.48 -15.80 -3.64
N ILE A 67 -5.39 -14.84 -2.75
CA ILE A 67 -4.47 -13.71 -2.83
C ILE A 67 -3.54 -13.69 -1.62
N THR A 68 -2.45 -12.94 -1.74
CA THR A 68 -1.45 -12.79 -0.69
C THR A 68 -1.23 -11.32 -0.33
N LEU A 69 -0.83 -11.08 0.91
CA LEU A 69 -0.53 -9.76 1.44
C LEU A 69 0.93 -9.70 1.88
N GLU A 70 1.62 -8.68 1.44
CA GLU A 70 3.00 -8.41 1.85
C GLU A 70 3.09 -7.04 2.51
N ALA A 71 3.79 -6.99 3.66
CA ALA A 71 4.17 -5.74 4.29
C ALA A 71 5.62 -5.42 3.91
N VAL A 72 5.88 -4.21 3.44
CA VAL A 72 7.24 -3.73 3.19
C VAL A 72 7.52 -2.59 4.16
N ILE A 73 8.25 -2.90 5.21
CA ILE A 73 8.54 -1.99 6.33
C ILE A 73 9.81 -1.21 6.00
N PRO A 74 9.85 0.11 6.19
CA PRO A 74 11.01 0.90 5.76
C PRO A 74 12.29 0.60 6.53
N TYR A 75 12.20 0.35 7.85
CA TYR A 75 13.35 0.04 8.69
C TYR A 75 12.89 -0.73 9.94
N PRO A 76 13.80 -1.44 10.65
CA PRO A 76 13.39 -2.34 11.73
C PRO A 76 12.62 -1.68 12.88
N GLY A 77 12.93 -0.42 13.20
CA GLY A 77 12.25 0.28 14.29
C GLY A 77 10.75 0.42 14.13
N ARG A 78 10.26 0.43 12.90
CA ARG A 78 8.81 0.50 12.63
C ARG A 78 8.07 -0.77 13.07
N MET A 79 8.76 -1.89 13.18
CA MET A 79 8.15 -3.15 13.63
C MET A 79 7.66 -3.07 15.08
N ASN A 80 8.19 -2.16 15.87
CA ASN A 80 7.92 -2.02 17.30
C ASN A 80 6.85 -0.98 17.61
N THR A 81 6.14 -0.47 16.62
CA THR A 81 5.09 0.52 16.84
C THR A 81 4.02 -0.02 17.81
N PRO A 82 3.53 0.82 18.76
CA PRO A 82 2.44 0.42 19.66
C PRO A 82 1.07 0.38 19.00
N ASP A 83 0.95 0.74 17.74
CA ASP A 83 -0.31 0.73 17.01
C ASP A 83 -0.85 -0.71 16.92
N GLU A 84 -1.97 -0.95 17.57
CA GLU A 84 -2.58 -2.29 17.62
C GLU A 84 -3.06 -2.76 16.25
N VAL A 85 -3.58 -1.84 15.42
CA VAL A 85 -4.02 -2.17 14.06
C VAL A 85 -2.85 -2.65 13.23
N PHE A 86 -1.72 -1.94 13.31
CA PHE A 86 -0.49 -2.35 12.64
C PHE A 86 -0.08 -3.77 13.07
N GLN A 87 -0.04 -4.03 14.36
CA GLN A 87 0.42 -5.32 14.89
C GLN A 87 -0.54 -6.46 14.50
N CYS A 88 -1.84 -6.23 14.56
CA CYS A 88 -2.82 -7.24 14.15
C CYS A 88 -2.72 -7.55 12.66
N LEU A 89 -2.60 -6.53 11.82
CA LEU A 89 -2.50 -6.71 10.37
C LEU A 89 -1.18 -7.34 9.96
N LEU A 90 -0.11 -7.07 10.69
CA LEU A 90 1.19 -7.67 10.41
C LEU A 90 1.12 -9.20 10.52
N LYS A 91 0.34 -9.72 11.45
CA LYS A 91 0.13 -11.16 11.63
C LYS A 91 -0.65 -11.80 10.47
N GLU A 92 -1.43 -10.99 9.75
CA GLU A 92 -2.20 -11.46 8.59
C GLU A 92 -1.37 -11.52 7.30
N CYS A 93 -0.15 -11.00 7.33
CA CYS A 93 0.71 -10.96 6.15
C CYS A 93 1.30 -12.33 5.85
N ASP A 94 1.37 -12.66 4.57
CA ASP A 94 2.07 -13.85 4.07
C ASP A 94 3.58 -13.61 4.01
N ILE A 95 3.98 -12.35 3.74
CA ILE A 95 5.37 -11.92 3.68
C ILE A 95 5.51 -10.63 4.45
N VAL A 96 6.56 -10.54 5.26
CA VAL A 96 6.95 -9.29 5.92
C VAL A 96 8.40 -9.02 5.55
N LYS A 97 8.65 -7.92 4.85
CA LYS A 97 9.98 -7.52 4.42
C LYS A 97 10.37 -6.22 5.09
N VAL A 98 11.52 -6.19 5.74
CA VAL A 98 12.13 -4.95 6.24
C VAL A 98 13.16 -4.51 5.21
N HIS A 99 12.92 -3.35 4.58
CA HIS A 99 13.63 -3.00 3.36
C HIS A 99 15.06 -2.50 3.60
N THR A 100 15.29 -1.77 4.70
CA THR A 100 16.63 -1.28 5.05
C THR A 100 17.04 -1.74 6.45
N ASP A 101 18.34 -1.71 6.73
CA ASP A 101 18.89 -2.19 8.01
C ASP A 101 18.64 -1.22 9.16
N ARG A 102 18.44 0.06 8.86
CA ARG A 102 18.28 1.10 9.87
C ARG A 102 17.59 2.33 9.28
N TYR A 103 17.11 3.19 10.16
CA TYR A 103 16.51 4.44 9.75
C TYR A 103 17.51 5.33 9.00
N SER A 104 17.03 5.94 7.91
CA SER A 104 17.71 7.04 7.22
C SER A 104 16.66 8.02 6.72
N LYS A 105 17.07 9.24 6.39
CA LYS A 105 16.15 10.30 6.00
C LYS A 105 15.30 9.94 4.79
N GLY A 106 15.84 9.17 3.86
CA GLY A 106 15.13 8.80 2.63
C GLY A 106 14.51 7.41 2.65
N CYS A 107 14.52 6.70 3.79
CA CYS A 107 14.13 5.28 3.81
C CYS A 107 12.68 5.03 3.40
N TYR A 108 11.77 5.95 3.68
CA TYR A 108 10.37 5.80 3.27
C TYR A 108 10.21 5.87 1.75
N MET A 109 10.88 6.80 1.10
CA MET A 109 10.83 6.92 -0.36
C MET A 109 11.53 5.75 -1.04
N VAL A 110 12.65 5.28 -0.49
CA VAL A 110 13.35 4.10 -0.99
C VAL A 110 12.43 2.88 -0.92
N ARG A 111 11.72 2.70 0.21
CA ARG A 111 10.73 1.64 0.37
C ARG A 111 9.61 1.77 -0.67
N ASN A 112 9.07 2.98 -0.85
CA ASN A 112 7.98 3.22 -1.80
C ASN A 112 8.39 2.87 -3.24
N ARG A 113 9.59 3.27 -3.64
CA ARG A 113 10.12 2.94 -4.98
C ARG A 113 10.29 1.44 -5.17
N TYR A 114 10.75 0.75 -4.15
CA TYR A 114 10.86 -0.71 -4.19
C TYR A 114 9.49 -1.36 -4.42
N MET A 115 8.46 -0.90 -3.73
CA MET A 115 7.09 -1.44 -3.91
C MET A 115 6.61 -1.25 -5.34
N ILE A 116 6.85 -0.08 -5.92
CA ILE A 116 6.47 0.21 -7.30
C ILE A 116 7.25 -0.66 -8.27
N ASP A 117 8.55 -0.82 -8.04
CA ASP A 117 9.42 -1.63 -8.91
C ASP A 117 8.97 -3.11 -8.93
N CYS A 118 8.33 -3.57 -7.86
CA CYS A 118 7.80 -4.94 -7.75
C CYS A 118 6.39 -5.09 -8.32
N SER A 119 5.75 -4.01 -8.76
CA SER A 119 4.32 -4.00 -9.07
C SER A 119 4.05 -3.62 -10.51
N ALA A 120 2.94 -4.13 -11.06
CA ALA A 120 2.43 -3.71 -12.37
C ALA A 120 1.27 -2.71 -12.22
N LEU A 121 0.63 -2.67 -11.06
CA LEU A 121 -0.48 -1.77 -10.78
C LEU A 121 -0.23 -1.06 -9.44
N VAL A 122 -0.48 0.24 -9.41
CA VAL A 122 -0.45 1.05 -8.19
C VAL A 122 -1.82 1.70 -8.00
N ILE A 123 -2.38 1.54 -6.81
CA ILE A 123 -3.59 2.24 -6.41
C ILE A 123 -3.15 3.42 -5.54
N ALA A 124 -3.51 4.63 -5.93
CA ALA A 124 -3.13 5.85 -5.21
C ALA A 124 -4.38 6.54 -4.66
N VAL A 125 -4.37 6.81 -3.36
CA VAL A 125 -5.46 7.55 -2.69
C VAL A 125 -4.91 8.90 -2.26
N HIS A 126 -5.40 9.98 -2.86
CA HIS A 126 -4.84 11.30 -2.61
C HIS A 126 -5.86 12.42 -2.86
N ASP A 127 -5.55 13.61 -2.38
CA ASP A 127 -6.41 14.80 -2.50
C ASP A 127 -5.99 15.73 -3.65
N GLY A 128 -5.05 15.29 -4.48
CA GLY A 128 -4.57 16.08 -5.61
C GLY A 128 -3.46 17.06 -5.30
N ARG A 129 -2.98 17.12 -4.04
CA ARG A 129 -1.85 18.00 -3.71
C ARG A 129 -0.62 17.62 -4.52
N LYS A 130 0.20 18.63 -4.85
CA LYS A 130 1.36 18.46 -5.73
C LYS A 130 2.67 18.27 -4.98
N SER A 131 2.65 18.21 -3.67
CA SER A 131 3.82 18.03 -2.82
C SER A 131 3.58 16.95 -1.79
N GLY A 132 4.67 16.48 -1.16
CA GLY A 132 4.63 15.42 -0.15
C GLY A 132 4.94 14.05 -0.70
N GLY A 133 4.95 13.06 0.20
CA GLY A 133 5.38 11.70 -0.11
C GLY A 133 4.50 11.00 -1.15
N THR A 134 3.18 11.16 -1.05
CA THR A 134 2.26 10.53 -1.99
C THR A 134 2.42 11.12 -3.39
N ALA A 135 2.53 12.45 -3.51
CA ALA A 135 2.75 13.09 -4.81
C ALA A 135 4.07 12.65 -5.44
N ALA A 136 5.12 12.56 -4.65
CA ALA A 136 6.43 12.09 -5.14
C ALA A 136 6.36 10.63 -5.61
N THR A 137 5.62 9.79 -4.89
CA THR A 137 5.42 8.39 -5.26
C THR A 137 4.65 8.27 -6.56
N ILE A 138 3.58 9.04 -6.74
CA ILE A 138 2.81 9.08 -7.99
C ILE A 138 3.71 9.51 -9.16
N GLY A 139 4.57 10.51 -8.95
CA GLY A 139 5.53 10.92 -9.95
C GLY A 139 6.46 9.78 -10.38
N TYR A 140 6.90 8.98 -9.43
CA TYR A 140 7.74 7.82 -9.73
C TYR A 140 6.97 6.77 -10.54
N VAL A 141 5.71 6.49 -10.18
CA VAL A 141 4.84 5.59 -10.94
C VAL A 141 4.76 6.00 -12.40
N ASN A 142 4.52 7.29 -12.65
CA ASN A 142 4.42 7.82 -14.01
C ASN A 142 5.72 7.66 -14.79
N ARG A 143 6.87 7.88 -14.14
CA ARG A 143 8.17 7.70 -14.80
C ARG A 143 8.47 6.25 -15.11
N LYS A 144 8.01 5.32 -14.29
CA LYS A 144 8.24 3.88 -14.49
C LYS A 144 7.25 3.25 -15.46
N GLY A 145 6.18 3.94 -15.81
CA GLY A 145 5.17 3.42 -16.73
C GLY A 145 4.29 2.32 -16.14
N CYS A 146 4.17 2.24 -14.80
CA CYS A 146 3.21 1.34 -14.16
C CYS A 146 1.78 1.85 -14.38
N ASP A 147 0.82 0.92 -14.38
CA ASP A 147 -0.58 1.29 -14.38
C ASP A 147 -0.94 1.96 -13.04
N LEU A 148 -1.70 3.04 -13.12
CA LEU A 148 -2.12 3.82 -11.96
C LEU A 148 -3.63 3.90 -11.91
N ARG A 149 -4.20 3.56 -10.76
CA ARG A 149 -5.61 3.77 -10.48
C ARG A 149 -5.72 4.73 -9.31
N GLU A 150 -6.55 5.76 -9.46
CA GLU A 150 -6.61 6.83 -8.47
C GLU A 150 -7.96 6.89 -7.79
N VAL A 151 -7.92 7.03 -6.46
CA VAL A 151 -9.07 7.34 -5.62
C VAL A 151 -8.86 8.77 -5.11
N ARG A 152 -9.73 9.68 -5.53
CA ARG A 152 -9.61 11.09 -5.16
C ARG A 152 -10.45 11.40 -3.93
N LEU A 153 -9.81 12.07 -2.99
CA LEU A 153 -10.47 12.58 -1.77
C LEU A 153 -11.22 13.88 -2.04
#